data_41c69f238ebd2dfce615af3f21d05f5c
#
_entry.id   41c69f238ebd2dfce615af3f21d05f5c
#
_cell.length_a   1.000
_cell.length_b   1.000
_cell.length_c   1.000
_cell.angle_alpha   90.00
_cell.angle_beta   90.00
_cell.angle_gamma   90.00
#
_symmetry.space_group_name_H-M   'P 1'
#
loop_
_entity.id
_entity.type
_entity.pdbx_description
1 polymer ?
#
loop_
_entity_poly.entity_id
_entity_poly.type
_entity_poly.pdbx_seq_one_letter_code
_entity_poly.pdbx_strand_id
1 'polypeptide(L)'
;MKLNDTQLSQVDAQIKRLVKTDSYYGKKYRELGITDVTSQEAFEELPFSSKDDLRNAYPLGIQAVPDEEVVRIHSSSGTTGKPVIIPYTAKDVDDWATMFARCYETAGVTKKDRVHITPGYGLWTAGIGFQAGAEKLGAMVIPMGPGNTDKQLQMMNLESTVLTATSSYALLLAEEIDKRGLKDKIHLKKGVFGSERWSEKKREYIKEKLGIELYDIYGLTEIYGPGIGISCDAQNGMHYWDDYVYIEIIDPKTGKT
;
A
#
# COMPACT_ATOMS: atom_id res chain seq x y z
N MET A 1 1.87 22.34 5.57
CA MET A 1 1.37 22.30 4.15
C MET A 1 -0.12 22.57 4.20
N LYS A 2 -0.71 23.31 3.25
CA LYS A 2 -2.16 23.60 3.28
C LYS A 2 -2.87 22.80 2.20
N LEU A 3 -4.12 22.39 2.47
CA LEU A 3 -5.01 21.81 1.48
C LEU A 3 -5.26 22.82 0.36
N ASN A 4 -5.25 22.36 -0.89
CA ASN A 4 -5.77 23.15 -1.99
C ASN A 4 -7.32 23.06 -2.03
N ASP A 5 -7.96 23.90 -2.83
CA ASP A 5 -9.43 23.99 -2.89
C ASP A 5 -10.09 22.63 -3.28
N THR A 6 -9.45 21.87 -4.16
CA THR A 6 -9.94 20.54 -4.55
C THR A 6 -9.86 19.55 -3.40
N GLN A 7 -8.73 19.49 -2.70
CA GLN A 7 -8.53 18.61 -1.55
C GLN A 7 -9.49 18.99 -0.41
N LEU A 8 -9.65 20.27 -0.11
CA LEU A 8 -10.60 20.73 0.90
C LEU A 8 -12.04 20.34 0.55
N SER A 9 -12.44 20.52 -0.71
CA SER A 9 -13.76 20.10 -1.19
C SER A 9 -13.97 18.58 -1.07
N GLN A 10 -12.95 17.76 -1.33
CA GLN A 10 -13.00 16.31 -1.18
C GLN A 10 -13.15 15.88 0.28
N VAL A 11 -12.39 16.51 1.19
CA VAL A 11 -12.51 16.27 2.64
C VAL A 11 -13.91 16.66 3.13
N ASP A 12 -14.39 17.82 2.77
CA ASP A 12 -15.75 18.31 3.13
C ASP A 12 -16.84 17.33 2.66
N ALA A 13 -16.77 16.88 1.40
CA ALA A 13 -17.69 15.91 0.85
C ALA A 13 -17.63 14.58 1.61
N GLN A 14 -16.44 14.13 2.00
CA GLN A 14 -16.25 12.90 2.78
C GLN A 14 -16.87 13.02 4.18
N ILE A 15 -16.65 14.13 4.88
CA ILE A 15 -17.24 14.37 6.20
C ILE A 15 -18.77 14.43 6.10
N LYS A 16 -19.31 15.21 5.16
CA LYS A 16 -20.76 15.30 4.91
C LYS A 16 -21.40 13.97 4.57
N ARG A 17 -20.68 13.08 3.90
CA ARG A 17 -21.12 11.71 3.65
C ARG A 17 -21.11 10.87 4.92
N LEU A 18 -20.02 10.89 5.68
CA LEU A 18 -19.85 10.08 6.89
C LEU A 18 -20.88 10.42 7.98
N VAL A 19 -21.15 11.68 8.24
CA VAL A 19 -22.10 12.10 9.29
C VAL A 19 -23.56 11.67 9.04
N LYS A 20 -23.87 11.25 7.81
CA LYS A 20 -25.18 10.70 7.43
C LYS A 20 -25.28 9.19 7.68
N THR A 21 -24.21 8.53 8.07
CA THR A 21 -24.15 7.08 8.27
C THR A 21 -24.12 6.72 9.76
N ASP A 22 -24.48 5.48 10.08
CA ASP A 22 -24.33 4.91 11.43
C ASP A 22 -22.96 4.24 11.66
N SER A 23 -22.00 4.51 10.79
CA SER A 23 -20.63 4.06 10.94
C SER A 23 -19.99 4.64 12.20
N TYR A 24 -18.90 4.01 12.66
CA TYR A 24 -18.12 4.48 13.81
C TYR A 24 -17.74 5.97 13.69
N TYR A 25 -17.20 6.37 12.53
CA TYR A 25 -16.80 7.77 12.31
C TYR A 25 -18.01 8.69 12.11
N GLY A 26 -19.09 8.22 11.51
CA GLY A 26 -20.31 9.00 11.41
C GLY A 26 -20.89 9.37 12.77
N LYS A 27 -20.93 8.41 13.71
CA LYS A 27 -21.32 8.64 15.10
C LYS A 27 -20.35 9.57 15.82
N LYS A 28 -19.04 9.28 15.76
CA LYS A 28 -17.98 10.07 16.41
C LYS A 28 -18.03 11.54 15.97
N TYR A 29 -18.18 11.82 14.70
CA TYR A 29 -18.25 13.21 14.20
C TYR A 29 -19.53 13.92 14.64
N ARG A 30 -20.70 13.26 14.60
CA ARG A 30 -21.94 13.83 15.14
C ARG A 30 -21.84 14.16 16.63
N GLU A 31 -21.27 13.28 17.43
CA GLU A 31 -21.04 13.49 18.87
C GLU A 31 -20.13 14.69 19.16
N LEU A 32 -19.16 14.95 18.28
CA LEU A 32 -18.25 16.09 18.36
C LEU A 32 -18.82 17.38 17.73
N GLY A 33 -20.05 17.34 17.17
CA GLY A 33 -20.65 18.47 16.47
C GLY A 33 -20.02 18.81 15.11
N ILE A 34 -19.24 17.91 14.54
CA ILE A 34 -18.59 18.08 13.23
C ILE A 34 -19.59 17.69 12.15
N THR A 35 -19.94 18.62 11.26
CA THR A 35 -20.90 18.41 10.17
C THR A 35 -20.31 18.63 8.79
N ASP A 36 -19.26 19.43 8.70
CA ASP A 36 -18.57 19.80 7.47
C ASP A 36 -17.13 20.26 7.77
N VAL A 37 -16.33 20.47 6.72
CA VAL A 37 -14.96 20.99 6.79
C VAL A 37 -14.75 21.95 5.63
N THR A 38 -15.03 23.23 5.87
CA THR A 38 -15.04 24.26 4.82
C THR A 38 -13.81 25.16 4.82
N SER A 39 -12.88 24.96 5.76
CA SER A 39 -11.64 25.73 5.85
C SER A 39 -10.47 24.87 6.33
N GLN A 40 -9.26 25.39 6.15
CA GLN A 40 -8.05 24.76 6.67
C GLN A 40 -8.08 24.62 8.20
N GLU A 41 -8.57 25.65 8.90
CA GLU A 41 -8.70 25.65 10.35
C GLU A 41 -9.65 24.53 10.82
N ALA A 42 -10.80 24.38 10.17
CA ALA A 42 -11.76 23.32 10.47
C ALA A 42 -11.16 21.92 10.21
N PHE A 43 -10.31 21.80 9.19
CA PHE A 43 -9.59 20.55 8.92
C PHE A 43 -8.58 20.22 10.03
N GLU A 44 -7.81 21.19 10.50
CA GLU A 44 -6.81 21.05 11.56
C GLU A 44 -7.43 20.74 12.93
N GLU A 45 -8.71 21.03 13.12
CA GLU A 45 -9.48 20.68 14.33
C GLU A 45 -10.08 19.27 14.29
N LEU A 46 -10.00 18.56 13.16
CA LEU A 46 -10.47 17.18 13.10
C LEU A 46 -9.69 16.28 14.07
N PRO A 47 -10.37 15.40 14.81
CA PRO A 47 -9.69 14.48 15.70
C PRO A 47 -8.88 13.44 14.90
N PHE A 48 -7.67 13.17 15.34
CA PHE A 48 -6.90 12.06 14.80
C PHE A 48 -7.59 10.72 15.03
N SER A 49 -7.37 9.80 14.11
CA SER A 49 -7.75 8.41 14.25
C SER A 49 -6.58 7.59 14.75
N SER A 50 -6.85 6.72 15.70
CA SER A 50 -5.88 5.78 16.23
C SER A 50 -6.19 4.35 15.78
N LYS A 51 -5.24 3.44 15.97
CA LYS A 51 -5.48 2.02 15.75
C LYS A 51 -6.55 1.46 16.69
N ASP A 52 -6.72 2.06 17.87
CA ASP A 52 -7.75 1.66 18.81
C ASP A 52 -9.16 2.07 18.34
N ASP A 53 -9.31 3.21 17.69
CA ASP A 53 -10.58 3.58 17.04
C ASP A 53 -11.01 2.49 16.03
N LEU A 54 -10.09 2.04 15.19
CA LEU A 54 -10.36 1.01 14.20
C LEU A 54 -10.65 -0.37 14.82
N ARG A 55 -9.99 -0.71 15.94
CA ARG A 55 -10.25 -1.93 16.69
C ARG A 55 -11.60 -1.90 17.41
N ASN A 56 -11.98 -0.75 17.96
CA ASN A 56 -13.27 -0.54 18.60
C ASN A 56 -14.43 -0.63 17.61
N ALA A 57 -14.16 -0.32 16.35
CA ALA A 57 -15.11 -0.47 15.26
C ALA A 57 -15.22 -1.91 14.70
N TYR A 58 -14.53 -2.89 15.30
CA TYR A 58 -14.61 -4.29 14.85
C TYR A 58 -16.05 -4.85 14.98
N PRO A 59 -16.56 -5.67 14.03
CA PRO A 59 -15.85 -6.14 12.83
C PRO A 59 -15.93 -5.16 11.65
N LEU A 60 -17.03 -4.52 11.35
CA LEU A 60 -17.28 -3.68 10.18
C LEU A 60 -17.81 -2.28 10.53
N GLY A 61 -17.63 -1.85 11.78
CA GLY A 61 -18.17 -0.57 12.25
C GLY A 61 -17.65 0.67 11.52
N ILE A 62 -16.51 0.58 10.83
CA ILE A 62 -16.03 1.69 9.97
C ILE A 62 -16.75 1.75 8.62
N GLN A 63 -17.50 0.71 8.24
CA GLN A 63 -18.24 0.68 6.97
C GLN A 63 -19.26 1.82 6.92
N ALA A 64 -19.20 2.59 5.85
CA ALA A 64 -20.01 3.77 5.64
C ALA A 64 -20.80 3.70 4.31
N VAL A 65 -21.04 2.49 3.84
CA VAL A 65 -21.85 2.14 2.66
C VAL A 65 -22.68 0.89 2.97
N PRO A 66 -23.78 0.62 2.25
CA PRO A 66 -24.53 -0.64 2.35
C PRO A 66 -23.66 -1.88 2.05
N ASP A 67 -24.02 -3.04 2.59
CA ASP A 67 -23.28 -4.30 2.41
C ASP A 67 -23.12 -4.69 0.95
N GLU A 68 -24.13 -4.45 0.12
CA GLU A 68 -24.14 -4.76 -1.31
C GLU A 68 -23.15 -3.93 -2.14
N GLU A 69 -22.61 -2.84 -1.59
CA GLU A 69 -21.57 -2.03 -2.22
C GLU A 69 -20.16 -2.51 -1.86
N VAL A 70 -20.02 -3.35 -0.82
CA VAL A 70 -18.72 -3.89 -0.39
C VAL A 70 -18.37 -5.11 -1.23
N VAL A 71 -17.33 -5.03 -2.01
CA VAL A 71 -16.87 -6.11 -2.90
C VAL A 71 -15.68 -6.89 -2.34
N ARG A 72 -15.01 -6.36 -1.30
CA ARG A 72 -13.81 -6.97 -0.70
C ARG A 72 -13.59 -6.47 0.72
N ILE A 73 -12.97 -7.32 1.54
CA ILE A 73 -12.43 -6.93 2.83
C ILE A 73 -10.94 -7.29 2.91
N HIS A 74 -10.19 -6.47 3.62
CA HIS A 74 -8.82 -6.79 4.03
C HIS A 74 -8.68 -6.60 5.54
N SER A 75 -7.64 -7.20 6.11
CA SER A 75 -7.36 -7.02 7.53
C SER A 75 -5.88 -6.83 7.83
N SER A 76 -5.59 -6.16 8.93
CA SER A 76 -4.26 -6.17 9.52
C SER A 76 -3.97 -7.52 10.18
N SER A 77 -2.67 -7.80 10.47
CA SER A 77 -2.23 -9.08 11.05
C SER A 77 -2.84 -9.43 12.41
N GLY A 78 -3.37 -8.44 13.14
CA GLY A 78 -3.96 -8.67 14.46
C GLY A 78 -2.99 -9.14 15.55
N THR A 79 -1.68 -9.08 15.34
CA THR A 79 -0.64 -9.56 16.26
C THR A 79 -0.70 -8.94 17.66
N THR A 80 -1.31 -7.78 17.80
CA THR A 80 -1.42 -7.01 19.05
C THR A 80 -2.85 -6.92 19.58
N GLY A 81 -3.77 -7.77 19.13
CA GLY A 81 -5.18 -7.77 19.55
C GLY A 81 -6.14 -8.04 18.40
N LYS A 82 -7.37 -7.48 18.48
CA LYS A 82 -8.34 -7.62 17.39
C LYS A 82 -7.76 -7.06 16.08
N PRO A 83 -7.94 -7.77 14.95
CA PRO A 83 -7.52 -7.24 13.67
C PRO A 83 -8.35 -6.01 13.29
N VAL A 84 -7.74 -5.11 12.54
CA VAL A 84 -8.48 -4.03 11.86
C VAL A 84 -9.03 -4.61 10.57
N ILE A 85 -10.33 -4.48 10.35
CA ILE A 85 -11.01 -4.91 9.12
C ILE A 85 -11.35 -3.68 8.29
N ILE A 86 -10.93 -3.68 7.04
CA ILE A 86 -11.17 -2.59 6.10
C ILE A 86 -12.05 -3.10 4.95
N PRO A 87 -13.30 -2.65 4.84
CA PRO A 87 -14.16 -2.93 3.69
C PRO A 87 -13.82 -2.01 2.51
N TYR A 88 -13.91 -2.53 1.30
CA TYR A 88 -13.64 -1.83 0.05
C TYR A 88 -14.84 -1.93 -0.88
N THR A 89 -15.24 -0.81 -1.45
CA THR A 89 -16.14 -0.76 -2.60
C THR A 89 -15.38 -1.08 -3.90
N ALA A 90 -16.12 -1.28 -4.99
CA ALA A 90 -15.50 -1.45 -6.31
C ALA A 90 -14.64 -0.22 -6.69
N LYS A 91 -15.10 0.99 -6.32
CA LYS A 91 -14.35 2.22 -6.53
C LYS A 91 -13.05 2.23 -5.72
N ASP A 92 -13.07 1.86 -4.45
CA ASP A 92 -11.85 1.80 -3.61
C ASP A 92 -10.83 0.82 -4.18
N VAL A 93 -11.28 -0.32 -4.70
CA VAL A 93 -10.41 -1.31 -5.36
C VAL A 93 -9.77 -0.73 -6.62
N ASP A 94 -10.53 0.02 -7.42
CA ASP A 94 -10.01 0.64 -8.65
C ASP A 94 -9.05 1.80 -8.37
N ASP A 95 -9.38 2.65 -7.40
CA ASP A 95 -8.52 3.74 -6.92
C ASP A 95 -7.18 3.18 -6.41
N TRP A 96 -7.23 2.13 -5.61
CA TRP A 96 -6.03 1.48 -5.10
C TRP A 96 -5.17 0.87 -6.22
N ALA A 97 -5.79 0.17 -7.17
CA ALA A 97 -5.10 -0.35 -8.35
C ALA A 97 -4.46 0.77 -9.18
N THR A 98 -5.10 1.94 -9.25
CA THR A 98 -4.56 3.13 -9.93
C THR A 98 -3.30 3.66 -9.24
N MET A 99 -3.33 3.83 -7.92
CA MET A 99 -2.16 4.26 -7.15
C MET A 99 -1.00 3.26 -7.31
N PHE A 100 -1.31 1.97 -7.28
CA PHE A 100 -0.31 0.93 -7.45
C PHE A 100 0.30 0.90 -8.86
N ALA A 101 -0.52 1.11 -9.90
CA ALA A 101 -0.03 1.22 -11.27
C ALA A 101 0.94 2.40 -11.42
N ARG A 102 0.62 3.55 -10.82
CA ARG A 102 1.53 4.72 -10.76
C ARG A 102 2.84 4.41 -10.04
N CYS A 103 2.81 3.57 -8.99
CA CYS A 103 4.04 3.09 -8.35
C CYS A 103 4.91 2.32 -9.34
N TYR A 104 4.34 1.40 -10.07
CA TYR A 104 5.07 0.65 -11.10
C TYR A 104 5.61 1.54 -12.20
N GLU A 105 4.82 2.50 -12.69
CA GLU A 105 5.25 3.48 -13.69
C GLU A 105 6.44 4.31 -13.19
N THR A 106 6.39 4.77 -11.92
CA THR A 106 7.50 5.50 -11.27
C THR A 106 8.77 4.65 -11.18
N ALA A 107 8.63 3.35 -10.95
CA ALA A 107 9.73 2.39 -11.00
C ALA A 107 10.14 2.02 -12.44
N GLY A 108 9.56 2.64 -13.46
CA GLY A 108 9.84 2.37 -14.86
C GLY A 108 9.40 0.97 -15.32
N VAL A 109 8.41 0.37 -14.66
CA VAL A 109 7.76 -0.88 -15.08
C VAL A 109 6.75 -0.56 -16.17
N THR A 110 6.66 -1.42 -17.18
CA THR A 110 5.80 -1.24 -18.33
C THR A 110 4.98 -2.50 -18.61
N LYS A 111 4.04 -2.43 -19.56
CA LYS A 111 3.26 -3.58 -20.04
C LYS A 111 4.10 -4.71 -20.68
N LYS A 112 5.40 -4.50 -20.90
CA LYS A 112 6.32 -5.53 -21.42
C LYS A 112 6.93 -6.35 -20.31
N ASP A 113 6.76 -5.94 -19.06
CA ASP A 113 7.36 -6.57 -17.89
C ASP A 113 6.53 -7.75 -17.38
N ARG A 114 7.21 -8.64 -16.66
CA ARG A 114 6.63 -9.80 -15.99
C ARG A 114 6.90 -9.67 -14.50
N VAL A 115 5.83 -9.43 -13.74
CA VAL A 115 5.88 -9.10 -12.32
C VAL A 115 5.70 -10.39 -11.50
N HIS A 116 6.77 -10.82 -10.87
CA HIS A 116 6.80 -11.96 -9.96
C HIS A 116 6.41 -11.51 -8.55
N ILE A 117 5.25 -11.97 -8.05
CA ILE A 117 4.67 -11.50 -6.80
C ILE A 117 4.86 -12.55 -5.72
N THR A 118 5.66 -12.22 -4.69
CA THR A 118 5.92 -13.11 -3.56
C THR A 118 5.15 -12.77 -2.27
N PRO A 119 4.64 -11.55 -2.04
CA PRO A 119 3.85 -11.25 -0.85
C PRO A 119 2.57 -12.08 -0.77
N GLY A 120 2.09 -12.30 0.47
CA GLY A 120 0.91 -13.10 0.75
C GLY A 120 -0.39 -12.53 0.17
N TYR A 121 -1.24 -13.44 -0.24
CA TYR A 121 -2.63 -13.22 -0.66
C TYR A 121 -3.61 -13.47 0.51
N GLY A 122 -4.89 -13.42 0.24
CA GLY A 122 -5.95 -13.61 1.23
C GLY A 122 -6.38 -12.30 1.88
N LEU A 123 -6.48 -12.26 3.21
CA LEU A 123 -6.88 -11.04 3.94
C LEU A 123 -5.80 -9.95 3.93
N TRP A 124 -4.57 -10.26 3.57
CA TRP A 124 -3.48 -9.31 3.48
C TRP A 124 -3.60 -8.42 2.24
N THR A 125 -3.23 -7.18 2.39
CA THR A 125 -3.31 -6.20 1.29
C THR A 125 -2.19 -6.36 0.25
N ALA A 126 -1.02 -6.92 0.63
CA ALA A 126 0.17 -6.84 -0.20
C ALA A 126 0.04 -7.60 -1.53
N GLY A 127 -0.15 -8.93 -1.53
CA GLY A 127 -0.17 -9.72 -2.76
C GLY A 127 -1.19 -9.22 -3.79
N ILE A 128 -2.42 -9.00 -3.34
CA ILE A 128 -3.50 -8.55 -4.23
C ILE A 128 -3.29 -7.12 -4.73
N GLY A 129 -2.67 -6.24 -3.92
CA GLY A 129 -2.36 -4.87 -4.34
C GLY A 129 -1.32 -4.84 -5.45
N PHE A 130 -0.23 -5.59 -5.28
CA PHE A 130 0.79 -5.76 -6.33
C PHE A 130 0.20 -6.32 -7.62
N GLN A 131 -0.69 -7.31 -7.51
CA GLN A 131 -1.36 -7.89 -8.67
C GLN A 131 -2.27 -6.88 -9.37
N ALA A 132 -3.19 -6.26 -8.64
CA ALA A 132 -4.15 -5.31 -9.20
C ALA A 132 -3.47 -4.14 -9.93
N GLY A 133 -2.39 -3.60 -9.36
CA GLY A 133 -1.61 -2.54 -10.00
C GLY A 133 -0.89 -2.99 -11.26
N ALA A 134 -0.28 -4.17 -11.26
CA ALA A 134 0.39 -4.72 -12.43
C ALA A 134 -0.60 -5.03 -13.56
N GLU A 135 -1.75 -5.62 -13.25
CA GLU A 135 -2.83 -5.88 -14.22
C GLU A 135 -3.40 -4.58 -14.80
N LYS A 136 -3.60 -3.55 -13.96
CA LYS A 136 -4.06 -2.23 -14.40
C LYS A 136 -3.05 -1.54 -15.34
N LEU A 137 -1.76 -1.70 -15.08
CA LEU A 137 -0.69 -1.24 -15.96
C LEU A 137 -0.64 -2.05 -17.28
N GLY A 138 -1.19 -3.26 -17.29
CA GLY A 138 -1.14 -4.19 -18.42
C GLY A 138 0.12 -5.07 -18.45
N ALA A 139 0.87 -5.15 -17.36
CA ALA A 139 2.00 -6.05 -17.20
C ALA A 139 1.54 -7.49 -16.90
N MET A 140 2.35 -8.48 -17.31
CA MET A 140 2.06 -9.88 -17.00
C MET A 140 2.34 -10.18 -15.53
N VAL A 141 1.39 -10.81 -14.85
CA VAL A 141 1.52 -11.18 -13.44
C VAL A 141 1.85 -12.66 -13.27
N ILE A 142 2.80 -12.94 -12.37
CA ILE A 142 3.13 -14.30 -11.89
C ILE A 142 2.78 -14.32 -10.38
N PRO A 143 1.55 -14.72 -10.01
CA PRO A 143 1.01 -14.57 -8.66
C PRO A 143 1.41 -15.73 -7.74
N MET A 144 2.68 -15.80 -7.34
CA MET A 144 3.24 -16.92 -6.58
C MET A 144 2.78 -16.97 -5.11
N GLY A 145 2.69 -15.78 -4.46
CA GLY A 145 2.54 -15.75 -3.01
C GLY A 145 3.81 -16.18 -2.25
N PRO A 146 3.77 -16.31 -0.91
CA PRO A 146 4.94 -16.57 -0.09
C PRO A 146 5.36 -18.04 -0.06
N GLY A 147 6.61 -18.29 0.29
CA GLY A 147 7.16 -19.61 0.55
C GLY A 147 7.55 -20.40 -0.71
N ASN A 148 7.89 -21.66 -0.54
CA ASN A 148 8.33 -22.60 -1.58
C ASN A 148 9.43 -22.03 -2.49
N THR A 149 10.59 -21.77 -1.94
CA THR A 149 11.73 -21.15 -2.62
C THR A 149 12.10 -21.86 -3.92
N ASP A 150 12.07 -23.20 -3.98
CA ASP A 150 12.35 -23.95 -5.20
C ASP A 150 11.35 -23.61 -6.32
N LYS A 151 10.08 -23.52 -5.98
CA LYS A 151 9.04 -23.16 -6.94
C LYS A 151 9.16 -21.69 -7.37
N GLN A 152 9.54 -20.79 -6.46
CA GLN A 152 9.82 -19.39 -6.81
C GLN A 152 10.91 -19.29 -7.86
N LEU A 153 12.05 -19.95 -7.63
CA LEU A 153 13.18 -19.95 -8.56
C LEU A 153 12.81 -20.62 -9.90
N GLN A 154 12.05 -21.71 -9.86
CA GLN A 154 11.55 -22.35 -11.08
C GLN A 154 10.66 -21.41 -11.90
N MET A 155 9.76 -20.67 -11.24
CA MET A 155 8.85 -19.75 -11.93
C MET A 155 9.53 -18.46 -12.39
N MET A 156 10.62 -18.03 -11.77
CA MET A 156 11.45 -16.94 -12.28
C MET A 156 12.03 -17.22 -13.68
N ASN A 157 12.20 -18.49 -14.05
CA ASN A 157 12.57 -18.89 -15.40
C ASN A 157 11.51 -18.57 -16.47
N LEU A 158 10.30 -18.15 -16.07
CA LEU A 158 9.31 -17.57 -16.98
C LEU A 158 9.68 -16.13 -17.40
N GLU A 159 10.96 -15.81 -17.35
CA GLU A 159 11.51 -14.49 -17.70
C GLU A 159 10.92 -13.34 -16.86
N SER A 160 10.79 -13.58 -15.56
CA SER A 160 10.40 -12.52 -14.62
C SER A 160 11.38 -11.35 -14.70
N THR A 161 10.87 -10.14 -14.91
CA THR A 161 11.68 -8.92 -15.03
C THR A 161 11.58 -8.04 -13.78
N VAL A 162 10.50 -8.18 -13.02
CA VAL A 162 10.23 -7.42 -11.79
C VAL A 162 9.93 -8.41 -10.65
N LEU A 163 10.64 -8.25 -9.54
CA LEU A 163 10.37 -8.98 -8.29
C LEU A 163 9.67 -8.06 -7.30
N THR A 164 8.56 -8.51 -6.72
CA THR A 164 7.95 -7.86 -5.57
C THR A 164 8.07 -8.74 -4.34
N ALA A 165 8.53 -8.18 -3.22
CA ALA A 165 8.81 -8.95 -2.01
C ALA A 165 8.84 -8.05 -0.76
N THR A 166 8.88 -8.68 0.43
CA THR A 166 9.47 -8.03 1.59
C THR A 166 10.99 -8.02 1.45
N SER A 167 11.67 -7.07 2.08
CA SER A 167 13.13 -6.95 1.97
C SER A 167 13.88 -8.18 2.52
N SER A 168 13.33 -8.84 3.55
CA SER A 168 13.92 -10.06 4.11
C SER A 168 13.75 -11.26 3.17
N TYR A 169 12.61 -11.37 2.49
CA TYR A 169 12.39 -12.46 1.54
C TYR A 169 13.20 -12.26 0.25
N ALA A 170 13.34 -11.01 -0.20
CA ALA A 170 14.22 -10.68 -1.32
C ALA A 170 15.69 -11.05 -1.04
N LEU A 171 16.16 -10.80 0.20
CA LEU A 171 17.48 -11.22 0.64
C LEU A 171 17.66 -12.74 0.56
N LEU A 172 16.70 -13.50 1.10
CA LEU A 172 16.72 -14.97 1.04
C LEU A 172 16.77 -15.48 -0.40
N LEU A 173 15.96 -14.91 -1.30
CA LEU A 173 15.97 -15.27 -2.70
C LEU A 173 17.31 -14.93 -3.38
N ALA A 174 17.90 -13.77 -3.05
CA ALA A 174 19.20 -13.37 -3.58
C ALA A 174 20.31 -14.37 -3.16
N GLU A 175 20.32 -14.78 -1.89
CA GLU A 175 21.26 -15.78 -1.38
C GLU A 175 21.09 -17.16 -2.03
N GLU A 176 19.85 -17.59 -2.21
CA GLU A 176 19.57 -18.89 -2.86
C GLU A 176 19.91 -18.88 -4.36
N ILE A 177 19.68 -17.76 -5.05
CA ILE A 177 20.10 -17.58 -6.45
C ILE A 177 21.62 -17.67 -6.60
N ASP A 178 22.34 -16.95 -5.73
CA ASP A 178 23.80 -16.94 -5.71
C ASP A 178 24.38 -18.33 -5.40
N LYS A 179 23.90 -18.97 -4.31
CA LYS A 179 24.30 -20.32 -3.87
C LYS A 179 24.11 -21.38 -4.95
N ARG A 180 23.06 -21.26 -5.76
CA ARG A 180 22.72 -22.22 -6.82
C ARG A 180 23.33 -21.87 -8.19
N GLY A 181 24.05 -20.76 -8.29
CA GLY A 181 24.65 -20.30 -9.55
C GLY A 181 23.60 -19.99 -10.63
N LEU A 182 22.44 -19.40 -10.23
CA LEU A 182 21.32 -19.16 -11.13
C LEU A 182 21.28 -17.73 -11.70
N LYS A 183 22.24 -16.87 -11.34
CA LYS A 183 22.25 -15.45 -11.71
C LYS A 183 22.09 -15.23 -13.22
N ASP A 184 22.80 -16.00 -14.03
CA ASP A 184 22.74 -15.89 -15.50
C ASP A 184 21.47 -16.46 -16.13
N LYS A 185 20.64 -17.14 -15.34
CA LYS A 185 19.36 -17.74 -15.78
C LYS A 185 18.14 -16.93 -15.36
N ILE A 186 18.34 -15.88 -14.57
CA ILE A 186 17.26 -15.03 -14.03
C ILE A 186 17.37 -13.65 -14.65
N HIS A 187 16.28 -13.16 -15.22
CA HIS A 187 16.23 -11.96 -16.02
C HIS A 187 15.63 -10.75 -15.25
N LEU A 188 15.69 -10.78 -13.92
CA LEU A 188 15.23 -9.68 -13.08
C LEU A 188 16.00 -8.40 -13.41
N LYS A 189 15.27 -7.28 -13.48
CA LYS A 189 15.80 -5.94 -13.72
C LYS A 189 15.46 -5.00 -12.57
N LYS A 190 14.32 -5.21 -11.93
CA LYS A 190 13.78 -4.34 -10.90
C LYS A 190 13.26 -5.13 -9.70
N GLY A 191 13.40 -4.52 -8.52
CA GLY A 191 12.78 -4.99 -7.29
C GLY A 191 11.89 -3.89 -6.70
N VAL A 192 10.63 -4.19 -6.40
CA VAL A 192 9.72 -3.29 -5.68
C VAL A 192 9.43 -3.93 -4.33
N PHE A 193 10.07 -3.41 -3.27
CA PHE A 193 10.08 -4.02 -1.95
C PHE A 193 9.47 -3.09 -0.91
N GLY A 194 8.84 -3.67 0.11
CA GLY A 194 8.20 -2.91 1.17
C GLY A 194 7.88 -3.75 2.40
N SER A 195 6.98 -3.22 3.24
CA SER A 195 6.47 -3.82 4.48
C SER A 195 7.49 -3.92 5.62
N GLU A 196 8.77 -3.73 5.38
CA GLU A 196 9.85 -3.82 6.37
C GLU A 196 10.82 -2.66 6.19
N ARG A 197 11.36 -2.17 7.32
CA ARG A 197 12.54 -1.29 7.26
C ARG A 197 13.78 -2.11 6.95
N TRP A 198 14.62 -1.60 6.09
CA TRP A 198 15.89 -2.22 5.74
C TRP A 198 17.01 -1.20 5.69
N SER A 199 18.23 -1.66 6.01
CA SER A 199 19.41 -0.81 6.02
C SER A 199 19.94 -0.62 4.59
N GLU A 200 20.67 0.45 4.37
CA GLU A 200 21.37 0.70 3.10
C GLU A 200 22.31 -0.48 2.75
N LYS A 201 23.03 -1.00 3.74
CA LYS A 201 23.87 -2.19 3.54
C LYS A 201 23.11 -3.40 2.99
N LYS A 202 21.88 -3.65 3.48
CA LYS A 202 21.03 -4.75 2.97
C LYS A 202 20.56 -4.44 1.55
N ARG A 203 20.23 -3.18 1.26
CA ARG A 203 19.84 -2.71 -0.07
C ARG A 203 20.95 -2.95 -1.08
N GLU A 204 22.15 -2.47 -0.79
CA GLU A 204 23.33 -2.63 -1.66
C GLU A 204 23.63 -4.11 -1.91
N TYR A 205 23.59 -4.94 -0.86
CA TYR A 205 23.84 -6.38 -0.98
C TYR A 205 22.84 -7.06 -1.94
N ILE A 206 21.54 -6.80 -1.79
CA ILE A 206 20.52 -7.37 -2.68
C ILE A 206 20.70 -6.87 -4.11
N LYS A 207 20.97 -5.57 -4.28
CA LYS A 207 21.22 -4.95 -5.59
C LYS A 207 22.39 -5.61 -6.32
N GLU A 208 23.52 -5.82 -5.60
CA GLU A 208 24.70 -6.47 -6.15
C GLU A 208 24.44 -7.93 -6.54
N LYS A 209 23.83 -8.70 -5.63
CA LYS A 209 23.56 -10.12 -5.83
C LYS A 209 22.59 -10.39 -6.98
N LEU A 210 21.51 -9.63 -7.06
CA LEU A 210 20.50 -9.79 -8.11
C LEU A 210 20.81 -9.02 -9.38
N GLY A 211 21.63 -7.96 -9.30
CA GLY A 211 21.92 -7.07 -10.42
C GLY A 211 20.74 -6.23 -10.86
N ILE A 212 19.90 -5.78 -9.89
CA ILE A 212 18.63 -5.11 -10.14
C ILE A 212 18.58 -3.69 -9.57
N GLU A 213 17.71 -2.86 -10.13
CA GLU A 213 17.31 -1.58 -9.53
C GLU A 213 16.29 -1.82 -8.43
N LEU A 214 16.35 -1.05 -7.34
CA LEU A 214 15.51 -1.24 -6.15
C LEU A 214 14.66 -0.02 -5.86
N TYR A 215 13.39 -0.28 -5.60
CA TYR A 215 12.40 0.74 -5.26
C TYR A 215 11.70 0.35 -3.95
N ASP A 216 11.60 1.30 -3.02
CA ASP A 216 10.82 1.15 -1.80
C ASP A 216 9.38 1.54 -2.06
N ILE A 217 8.44 0.65 -1.73
CA ILE A 217 7.03 0.94 -1.74
C ILE A 217 6.48 1.05 -0.32
N TYR A 218 5.69 2.06 -0.08
CA TYR A 218 5.10 2.36 1.21
C TYR A 218 3.57 2.25 1.20
N GLY A 219 3.03 1.91 2.34
CA GLY A 219 1.61 1.92 2.65
C GLY A 219 1.28 1.20 3.95
N LEU A 220 0.03 1.25 4.33
CA LEU A 220 -0.50 0.60 5.52
C LEU A 220 -1.92 0.11 5.23
N THR A 221 -2.30 -1.01 5.87
CA THR A 221 -3.61 -1.65 5.67
C THR A 221 -4.77 -0.70 5.99
N GLU A 222 -4.58 0.18 6.96
CA GLU A 222 -5.57 1.15 7.43
C GLU A 222 -5.93 2.21 6.37
N ILE A 223 -5.05 2.42 5.38
CA ILE A 223 -5.27 3.36 4.27
C ILE A 223 -4.91 2.65 2.96
N TYR A 224 -5.85 2.02 2.29
CA TYR A 224 -5.71 1.25 1.04
C TYR A 224 -4.74 0.06 1.09
N GLY A 225 -3.67 0.07 1.83
CA GLY A 225 -2.58 -0.90 1.78
C GLY A 225 -1.31 -0.32 1.15
N PRO A 226 -0.36 -1.14 0.67
CA PRO A 226 0.82 -0.66 -0.05
C PRO A 226 0.41 0.05 -1.35
N GLY A 227 1.26 0.95 -1.86
CA GLY A 227 0.99 1.71 -3.08
C GLY A 227 0.66 3.19 -2.86
N ILE A 228 0.62 3.65 -1.60
CA ILE A 228 0.45 5.07 -1.26
C ILE A 228 1.65 5.90 -1.68
N GLY A 229 2.85 5.32 -1.59
CA GLY A 229 4.08 6.00 -1.99
C GLY A 229 5.15 5.03 -2.47
N ILE A 230 6.08 5.55 -3.27
CA ILE A 230 7.20 4.80 -3.83
C ILE A 230 8.42 5.69 -4.02
N SER A 231 9.62 5.16 -3.81
CA SER A 231 10.86 5.83 -4.20
C SER A 231 11.03 5.84 -5.73
N CYS A 232 11.84 6.76 -6.23
CA CYS A 232 12.24 6.82 -7.64
C CYS A 232 13.76 6.63 -7.79
N ASP A 233 14.26 6.75 -9.01
CA ASP A 233 15.70 6.61 -9.32
C ASP A 233 16.60 7.56 -8.54
N ALA A 234 16.08 8.73 -8.10
CA ALA A 234 16.84 9.69 -7.29
C ALA A 234 17.15 9.16 -5.88
N GLN A 235 16.45 8.12 -5.42
CA GLN A 235 16.64 7.47 -4.09
C GLN A 235 16.65 8.46 -2.91
N ASN A 236 15.96 9.59 -3.05
CA ASN A 236 15.90 10.67 -2.07
C ASN A 236 14.44 10.97 -1.67
N GLY A 237 13.86 10.08 -0.88
CA GLY A 237 12.46 10.15 -0.45
C GLY A 237 11.52 9.35 -1.33
N MET A 238 10.22 9.62 -1.20
CA MET A 238 9.15 8.93 -1.89
C MET A 238 8.20 9.92 -2.54
N HIS A 239 7.69 9.56 -3.72
CA HIS A 239 6.52 10.17 -4.31
C HIS A 239 5.28 9.59 -3.65
N TYR A 240 4.24 10.38 -3.48
CA TYR A 240 2.92 9.97 -3.04
C TYR A 240 1.84 10.64 -3.90
N TRP A 241 0.61 10.16 -3.81
CA TRP A 241 -0.49 10.55 -4.69
C TRP A 241 -1.39 11.54 -3.94
N ASP A 242 -1.15 12.82 -4.09
CA ASP A 242 -1.82 13.91 -3.39
C ASP A 242 -3.30 14.11 -3.79
N ASP A 243 -3.71 13.47 -4.87
CA ASP A 243 -5.12 13.34 -5.28
C ASP A 243 -5.88 12.22 -4.52
N TYR A 244 -5.18 11.36 -3.78
CA TYR A 244 -5.76 10.30 -2.95
C TYR A 244 -5.44 10.43 -1.48
N VAL A 245 -4.27 10.93 -1.13
CA VAL A 245 -3.77 10.97 0.25
C VAL A 245 -3.13 12.32 0.53
N TYR A 246 -3.60 12.98 1.57
CA TYR A 246 -2.98 14.19 2.09
C TYR A 246 -2.04 13.82 3.25
N ILE A 247 -0.80 14.31 3.21
CA ILE A 247 0.22 14.03 4.23
C ILE A 247 0.54 15.29 5.01
N GLU A 248 0.46 15.20 6.33
CA GLU A 248 0.87 16.24 7.26
C GLU A 248 2.08 15.79 8.09
N ILE A 249 3.02 16.72 8.28
CA ILE A 249 4.10 16.53 9.24
C ILE A 249 3.74 17.35 10.48
N ILE A 250 3.48 16.66 11.58
CA ILE A 250 3.03 17.27 12.83
C ILE A 250 4.06 17.11 13.93
N ASP A 251 4.11 18.09 14.84
CA ASP A 251 4.82 17.92 16.10
C ASP A 251 4.04 16.94 16.98
N PRO A 252 4.65 15.81 17.40
CA PRO A 252 3.94 14.78 18.16
C PRO A 252 3.52 15.24 19.57
N LYS A 253 4.07 16.36 20.08
CA LYS A 253 3.70 16.90 21.40
C LYS A 253 2.50 17.84 21.33
N THR A 254 2.39 18.59 20.24
CA THR A 254 1.35 19.62 20.09
C THR A 254 0.23 19.20 19.15
N GLY A 255 0.46 18.20 18.29
CA GLY A 255 -0.46 17.78 17.23
C GLY A 255 -0.58 18.81 16.09
N LYS A 256 0.28 19.83 16.03
CA LYS A 256 0.22 20.91 15.03
C LYS A 256 1.27 20.72 13.94
N THR A 257 0.94 21.13 12.72
CA THR A 257 1.86 21.23 11.56
C THR A 257 2.89 22.35 11.74
#